data_74ac0a688d0b6e4aa3126cd2c776b6e9
#
_entry.id   74ac0a688d0b6e4aa3126cd2c776b6e9
#
_cell.length_a   1.000
_cell.length_b   1.000
_cell.length_c   1.000
_cell.angle_alpha   90.00
_cell.angle_beta   90.00
_cell.angle_gamma   90.00
#
_symmetry.space_group_name_H-M   'P 1'
#
loop_
_entity.id
_entity.type
_entity.pdbx_description
1 polymer ?
#
loop_
_entity_poly.entity_id
_entity_poly.type
_entity_poly.pdbx_seq_one_letter_code
_entity_poly.pdbx_strand_id
1 'polypeptide(L)'
;SGGIVNTTGVTAKAAGAAGVRNYITRVQVINGHATVDTDVQIRDGAAGTVLWRGWAENSGGGVSATFDPPLRGTAATLVEVACGTTGSATYFNLQGFTAAE
;
A
#
# COMPACT_ATOMS: atom_id res chain seq x y z
N SER A 1 1.91 13.90 1.50
CA SER A 1 2.37 13.86 2.87
C SER A 1 3.73 13.20 2.98
N GLY A 2 4.37 13.30 4.10
CA GLY A 2 5.80 13.10 4.27
C GLY A 2 6.31 11.68 4.39
N GLY A 3 5.93 10.72 3.63
CA GLY A 3 6.50 9.38 3.63
C GLY A 3 6.28 8.57 4.91
N ILE A 4 6.42 7.27 4.82
CA ILE A 4 6.25 6.35 5.94
C ILE A 4 7.65 5.95 6.45
N VAL A 5 7.92 6.22 7.72
CA VAL A 5 9.25 6.04 8.32
C VAL A 5 9.31 4.93 9.36
N ASN A 6 8.21 4.24 9.61
CA ASN A 6 8.16 3.14 10.59
C ASN A 6 7.28 2.01 10.08
N THR A 7 7.09 0.98 10.90
CA THR A 7 6.32 -0.21 10.51
C THR A 7 4.83 -0.11 10.80
N THR A 8 4.36 1.03 11.29
CA THR A 8 2.93 1.26 11.53
C THR A 8 2.19 1.40 10.21
N GLY A 9 1.09 0.70 10.05
CA GLY A 9 0.27 0.79 8.86
C GLY A 9 -0.41 2.14 8.72
N VAL A 10 -0.58 2.59 7.48
CA VAL A 10 -1.24 3.85 7.15
C VAL A 10 -2.41 3.56 6.22
N THR A 11 -3.57 4.14 6.52
CA THR A 11 -4.73 4.00 5.66
C THR A 11 -4.50 4.74 4.34
N ALA A 12 -4.45 4.00 3.25
CA ALA A 12 -4.31 4.59 1.92
C ALA A 12 -5.67 4.95 1.32
N LYS A 13 -6.69 4.15 1.63
CA LYS A 13 -8.06 4.38 1.17
C LYS A 13 -9.01 3.94 2.27
N ALA A 14 -9.90 4.84 2.67
CA ALA A 14 -10.89 4.54 3.71
C ALA A 14 -11.86 3.43 3.23
N ALA A 15 -12.45 2.74 4.22
CA ALA A 15 -13.49 1.76 3.94
C ALA A 15 -14.68 2.43 3.23
N GLY A 16 -15.24 1.72 2.26
CA GLY A 16 -16.48 2.14 1.64
C GLY A 16 -17.70 1.80 2.50
N ALA A 17 -18.88 2.07 1.99
CA ALA A 17 -20.13 1.68 2.64
C ALA A 17 -20.27 0.14 2.66
N ALA A 18 -21.27 -0.35 3.37
CA ALA A 18 -21.59 -1.78 3.38
C ALA A 18 -21.77 -2.30 1.95
N GLY A 19 -21.15 -3.42 1.63
CA GLY A 19 -21.21 -4.01 0.29
C GLY A 19 -20.30 -3.36 -0.75
N VAL A 20 -19.54 -2.35 -0.39
CA VAL A 20 -18.64 -1.66 -1.32
C VAL A 20 -17.20 -2.10 -1.07
N ARG A 21 -16.51 -2.52 -2.13
CA ARG A 21 -15.11 -2.95 -2.09
C ARG A 21 -14.19 -1.91 -2.71
N ASN A 22 -12.97 -1.82 -2.17
CA ASN A 22 -11.88 -1.09 -2.81
C ASN A 22 -11.12 -2.04 -3.76
N TYR A 23 -10.80 -1.53 -4.94
CA TYR A 23 -9.99 -2.26 -5.93
C TYR A 23 -8.76 -1.45 -6.25
N ILE A 24 -7.61 -2.08 -6.24
CA ILE A 24 -6.33 -1.44 -6.56
C ILE A 24 -5.87 -1.90 -7.93
N THR A 25 -5.67 -0.94 -8.84
CA THR A 25 -5.24 -1.24 -10.21
C THR A 25 -3.75 -1.03 -10.41
N ARG A 26 -3.14 -0.16 -9.62
CA ARG A 26 -1.72 0.15 -9.75
C ARG A 26 -1.17 0.65 -8.42
N VAL A 27 0.10 0.34 -8.17
CA VAL A 27 0.88 0.89 -7.07
C VAL A 27 2.23 1.36 -7.58
N GLN A 28 2.71 2.46 -7.03
CA GLN A 28 4.09 2.91 -7.18
C GLN A 28 4.61 3.29 -5.81
N VAL A 29 5.79 2.79 -5.47
CA VAL A 29 6.43 3.07 -4.17
C VAL A 29 7.84 3.56 -4.43
N ILE A 30 8.23 4.63 -3.74
CA ILE A 30 9.59 5.16 -3.78
C ILE A 30 10.11 5.21 -2.35
N ASN A 31 11.32 4.74 -2.13
CA ASN A 31 12.03 4.86 -0.86
C ASN A 31 13.11 5.93 -0.98
N GLY A 32 12.87 7.08 -0.36
CA GLY A 32 13.78 8.23 -0.40
C GLY A 32 14.87 8.22 0.66
N HIS A 33 14.94 7.20 1.51
CA HIS A 33 15.99 7.14 2.53
C HIS A 33 17.36 6.84 1.89
N ALA A 34 18.42 7.43 2.44
CA ALA A 34 19.76 7.32 1.84
C ALA A 34 20.37 5.91 1.98
N THR A 35 20.01 5.16 3.02
CA THR A 35 20.70 3.91 3.36
C THR A 35 19.79 2.75 3.79
N VAL A 36 18.52 2.97 4.07
CA VAL A 36 17.62 1.93 4.60
C VAL A 36 16.71 1.39 3.51
N ASP A 37 16.83 0.10 3.22
CA ASP A 37 15.90 -0.61 2.35
C ASP A 37 14.73 -1.14 3.15
N THR A 38 13.61 -1.38 2.51
CA THR A 38 12.44 -1.97 3.17
C THR A 38 11.59 -2.76 2.19
N ASP A 39 10.86 -3.76 2.70
CA ASP A 39 9.73 -4.29 1.97
C ASP A 39 8.52 -3.38 2.19
N VAL A 40 7.61 -3.42 1.25
CA VAL A 40 6.39 -2.61 1.26
C VAL A 40 5.20 -3.51 1.00
N GLN A 41 4.06 -3.20 1.61
CA GLN A 41 2.89 -4.06 1.57
C GLN A 41 1.63 -3.26 1.33
N ILE A 42 0.68 -3.87 0.63
CA ILE A 42 -0.72 -3.42 0.58
C ILE A 42 -1.52 -4.46 1.33
N ARG A 43 -2.32 -4.03 2.30
CA ARG A 43 -3.11 -4.91 3.17
C ARG A 43 -4.59 -4.65 3.03
N ASP A 44 -5.37 -5.71 3.22
CA ASP A 44 -6.82 -5.67 3.27
C ASP A 44 -7.25 -5.48 4.72
N GLY A 45 -7.42 -4.22 5.13
CA GLY A 45 -7.75 -3.84 6.49
C GLY A 45 -6.55 -3.51 7.36
N ALA A 46 -6.80 -2.92 8.53
CA ALA A 46 -5.76 -2.58 9.49
C ALA A 46 -5.10 -3.86 10.02
N ALA A 47 -3.79 -3.98 9.84
CA ALA A 47 -3.02 -5.19 10.14
C ALA A 47 -3.62 -6.45 9.49
N GLY A 48 -4.30 -6.27 8.37
CA GLY A 48 -5.03 -7.35 7.69
C GLY A 48 -4.17 -8.18 6.75
N THR A 49 -4.85 -8.96 5.93
CA THR A 49 -4.21 -9.83 4.95
C THR A 49 -3.39 -9.02 3.95
N VAL A 50 -2.17 -9.46 3.70
CA VAL A 50 -1.30 -8.84 2.70
C VAL A 50 -1.79 -9.23 1.32
N LEU A 51 -2.21 -8.23 0.53
CA LEU A 51 -2.66 -8.43 -0.84
C LEU A 51 -1.49 -8.38 -1.83
N TRP A 52 -0.47 -7.62 -1.52
CA TRP A 52 0.71 -7.45 -2.36
C TRP A 52 1.91 -7.02 -1.51
N ARG A 53 3.08 -7.51 -1.89
CA ARG A 53 4.34 -7.16 -1.25
C ARG A 53 5.40 -6.88 -2.31
N GLY A 54 6.18 -5.83 -2.10
CA GLY A 54 7.30 -5.48 -2.97
C GLY A 54 8.53 -5.09 -2.16
N TRP A 55 9.62 -4.80 -2.84
CA TRP A 55 10.86 -4.37 -2.24
C TRP A 55 11.22 -2.97 -2.73
N ALA A 56 11.53 -2.06 -1.82
CA ALA A 56 11.93 -0.70 -2.13
C ALA A 56 13.33 -0.42 -1.60
N GLU A 57 14.31 -0.37 -2.50
CA GLU A 57 15.68 -0.07 -2.14
C GLU A 57 15.84 1.41 -1.78
N ASN A 58 16.90 1.73 -1.02
CA ASN A 58 17.21 3.09 -0.61
C ASN A 58 17.60 3.98 -1.80
N SER A 59 17.88 5.26 -1.51
CA SER A 59 18.40 6.24 -2.47
C SER A 59 17.48 6.46 -3.68
N GLY A 60 16.17 6.49 -3.46
CA GLY A 60 15.20 6.72 -4.52
C GLY A 60 14.79 5.47 -5.27
N GLY A 61 15.25 4.30 -4.84
CA GLY A 61 14.78 3.02 -5.37
C GLY A 61 13.32 2.80 -5.04
N GLY A 62 12.69 1.91 -5.77
CA GLY A 62 11.29 1.64 -5.55
C GLY A 62 10.77 0.51 -6.40
N VAL A 63 9.47 0.37 -6.38
CA VAL A 63 8.79 -0.68 -7.11
C VAL A 63 7.45 -0.16 -7.61
N SER A 64 7.04 -0.61 -8.77
CA SER A 64 5.71 -0.35 -9.29
C SER A 64 5.10 -1.63 -9.83
N ALA A 65 3.79 -1.74 -9.72
CA ALA A 65 3.06 -2.89 -10.24
C ALA A 65 1.69 -2.47 -10.74
N THR A 66 1.26 -3.09 -11.82
CA THR A 66 -0.09 -2.94 -12.36
C THR A 66 -0.80 -4.27 -12.18
N PHE A 67 -2.04 -4.22 -11.71
CA PHE A 67 -2.80 -5.42 -11.39
C PHE A 67 -3.95 -5.61 -12.37
N ASP A 68 -3.93 -6.74 -13.06
CA ASP A 68 -4.97 -7.13 -14.00
C ASP A 68 -5.23 -8.65 -13.85
N PRO A 69 -6.30 -9.05 -13.17
CA PRO A 69 -7.37 -8.21 -12.61
C PRO A 69 -6.90 -7.38 -11.39
N PRO A 70 -7.61 -6.30 -11.05
CA PRO A 70 -7.27 -5.48 -9.89
C PRO A 70 -7.22 -6.27 -8.59
N LEU A 71 -6.39 -5.83 -7.63
CA LEU A 71 -6.43 -6.36 -6.28
C LEU A 71 -7.79 -6.04 -5.66
N ARG A 72 -8.45 -7.05 -5.13
CA ARG A 72 -9.81 -6.94 -4.60
C ARG A 72 -9.79 -6.94 -3.08
N GLY A 73 -10.24 -5.84 -2.48
CA GLY A 73 -10.41 -5.75 -1.03
C GLY A 73 -11.70 -6.40 -0.56
N THR A 74 -11.81 -6.57 0.75
CA THR A 74 -13.05 -7.02 1.39
C THR A 74 -14.04 -5.86 1.45
N ALA A 75 -15.34 -6.13 1.33
CA ALA A 75 -16.38 -5.12 1.41
C ALA A 75 -16.30 -4.36 2.74
N ALA A 76 -16.56 -3.05 2.70
CA ALA A 76 -16.56 -2.16 3.86
C ALA A 76 -15.24 -2.20 4.65
N THR A 77 -14.11 -2.40 3.97
CA THR A 77 -12.79 -2.54 4.59
C THR A 77 -11.81 -1.56 3.97
N LEU A 78 -11.01 -0.90 4.82
CA LEU A 78 -10.00 0.04 4.36
C LEU A 78 -8.84 -0.68 3.66
N VAL A 79 -8.07 0.07 2.88
CA VAL A 79 -6.80 -0.37 2.32
C VAL A 79 -5.67 0.26 3.12
N GLU A 80 -4.79 -0.57 3.64
CA GLU A 80 -3.64 -0.14 4.42
C GLU A 80 -2.35 -0.37 3.63
N VAL A 81 -1.39 0.54 3.77
CA VAL A 81 -0.03 0.36 3.26
C VAL A 81 0.94 0.38 4.42
N ALA A 82 2.01 -0.39 4.34
CA ALA A 82 2.98 -0.51 5.41
C ALA A 82 4.37 -0.84 4.88
N CYS A 83 5.38 -0.48 5.68
CA CYS A 83 6.77 -0.88 5.49
C CYS A 83 7.14 -1.94 6.52
N GLY A 84 8.03 -2.85 6.15
CA GLY A 84 8.52 -3.86 7.08
C GLY A 84 9.75 -3.45 7.89
N THR A 85 10.35 -2.30 7.59
CA THR A 85 11.58 -1.83 8.25
C THR A 85 11.42 -0.41 8.75
N THR A 86 11.68 -0.19 10.03
CA THR A 86 11.72 1.16 10.61
C THR A 86 12.94 1.91 10.10
N GLY A 87 12.79 3.21 9.86
CA GLY A 87 13.89 4.09 9.43
C GLY A 87 13.94 4.34 7.93
N SER A 88 13.10 3.69 7.14
CA SER A 88 12.97 4.01 5.71
C SER A 88 12.16 5.31 5.53
N ALA A 89 11.99 5.74 4.30
CA ALA A 89 11.14 6.89 3.96
C ALA A 89 10.40 6.56 2.66
N THR A 90 9.27 5.87 2.78
CA THR A 90 8.54 5.37 1.63
C THR A 90 7.33 6.23 1.30
N TYR A 91 7.14 6.45 0.01
CA TYR A 91 6.02 7.21 -0.55
C TYR A 91 5.24 6.28 -1.44
N PHE A 92 3.95 6.09 -1.10
CA PHE A 92 3.05 5.21 -1.85
C PHE A 92 2.12 6.04 -2.72
N ASN A 93 1.97 5.63 -3.97
CA ASN A 93 0.95 6.15 -4.88
C ASN A 93 0.12 4.97 -5.37
N LEU A 94 -1.16 4.99 -5.07
CA LEU A 94 -2.08 3.95 -5.49
C LEU A 94 -3.13 4.52 -6.43
N GLN A 95 -3.54 3.71 -7.40
CA GLN A 95 -4.67 4.00 -8.27
C GLN A 95 -5.67 2.86 -8.16
N GLY A 96 -6.94 3.19 -8.26
CA GLY A 96 -7.98 2.19 -8.16
C GLY A 96 -9.37 2.80 -8.21
N PHE A 97 -10.33 2.02 -7.79
CA PHE A 97 -11.73 2.44 -7.76
C PHE A 97 -12.47 1.68 -6.68
N THR A 98 -13.69 2.13 -6.39
CA THR A 98 -14.61 1.40 -5.52
C THR A 98 -15.78 0.90 -6.35
N ALA A 99 -16.31 -0.24 -5.96
CA ALA A 99 -17.48 -0.82 -6.61
C ALA A 99 -18.31 -1.63 -5.62
N ALA A 100 -19.61 -1.62 -5.81
CA ALA A 100 -20.51 -2.48 -5.06
C ALA A 100 -20.32 -3.94 -5.49
N GLU A 101 -20.57 -4.84 -4.55
CA GLU A 101 -20.55 -6.26 -4.84
C GLU A 101 -21.64 -6.65 -5.82
#